data_dc85f84ddc755711a1d6f783da635687
#
_entry.id   dc85f84ddc755711a1d6f783da635687
#
_cell.length_a   1.000
_cell.length_b   1.000
_cell.length_c   1.000
_cell.angle_alpha   90.00
_cell.angle_beta   90.00
_cell.angle_gamma   90.00
#
_symmetry.space_group_name_H-M   'P 1'
#
loop_
_entity.id
_entity.type
_entity.pdbx_description
1 polymer ?
#
loop_
_entity_poly.entity_id
_entity_poly.type
_entity_poly.pdbx_seq_one_letter_code
_entity_poly.pdbx_strand_id
1 'polypeptide(L)'
;MADNEALFTPELVFFDWECATPDEVFARLEGELAPRGYIADGWLDAVRTREDAYPTGLAMPAANIAIPHTDPGFVAKPYIAVVKPAVSVTFNAMAGMGAPVPAQIVINLGIAEPGGQVEALQALMNIFMDADAAADVLGQTTPQGMVDAIRRHF
;
A
#
# COMPACT_ATOMS: atom_id res chain seq x y z
N MET A 1 -7.84 -19.54 -6.58
CA MET A 1 -7.16 -18.62 -5.69
C MET A 1 -6.49 -17.53 -6.51
N ALA A 2 -6.70 -16.28 -6.18
CA ALA A 2 -6.09 -15.20 -6.94
C ALA A 2 -4.58 -15.22 -6.75
N ASP A 3 -3.84 -15.05 -7.83
CA ASP A 3 -2.39 -14.90 -7.79
C ASP A 3 -2.07 -13.43 -7.51
N ASN A 4 -2.00 -13.08 -6.23
CA ASN A 4 -1.74 -11.70 -5.81
C ASN A 4 -0.34 -11.22 -6.18
N GLU A 5 0.61 -12.14 -6.42
CA GLU A 5 1.95 -11.77 -6.87
C GLU A 5 1.92 -11.06 -8.23
N ALA A 6 1.00 -11.47 -9.12
CA ALA A 6 0.86 -10.87 -10.44
C ALA A 6 0.38 -9.43 -10.41
N LEU A 7 -0.17 -8.97 -9.26
CA LEU A 7 -0.67 -7.60 -9.11
C LEU A 7 0.45 -6.59 -8.88
N PHE A 8 1.64 -7.04 -8.50
CA PHE A 8 2.81 -6.17 -8.34
C PHE A 8 3.47 -5.96 -9.69
N THR A 9 3.48 -4.73 -10.18
CA THR A 9 4.10 -4.38 -11.45
C THR A 9 5.02 -3.17 -11.27
N PRO A 10 6.13 -3.10 -12.01
CA PRO A 10 7.07 -1.97 -11.85
C PRO A 10 6.45 -0.61 -12.13
N GLU A 11 5.45 -0.53 -13.01
CA GLU A 11 4.79 0.74 -13.35
C GLU A 11 4.01 1.35 -12.17
N LEU A 12 3.70 0.57 -11.15
CA LEU A 12 2.97 1.00 -9.96
C LEU A 12 3.86 1.03 -8.72
N VAL A 13 5.17 1.13 -8.89
CA VAL A 13 6.12 1.32 -7.81
C VAL A 13 6.71 2.73 -7.91
N PHE A 14 6.56 3.52 -6.85
CA PHE A 14 6.94 4.92 -6.82
C PHE A 14 7.92 5.19 -5.68
N PHE A 15 8.99 5.93 -5.99
CA PHE A 15 10.02 6.29 -5.03
C PHE A 15 10.08 7.80 -4.83
N ASP A 16 10.56 8.20 -3.65
CA ASP A 16 10.95 9.57 -3.35
C ASP A 16 9.83 10.60 -3.47
N TRP A 17 8.59 10.17 -3.28
CA TRP A 17 7.47 11.10 -3.22
C TRP A 17 7.59 11.98 -1.98
N GLU A 18 7.42 13.27 -2.17
CA GLU A 18 7.39 14.25 -1.11
C GLU A 18 5.93 14.57 -0.76
N CYS A 19 5.38 13.83 0.19
CA CYS A 19 4.02 13.99 0.67
C CYS A 19 4.05 14.19 2.19
N ALA A 20 3.36 15.20 2.68
CA ALA A 20 3.31 15.50 4.10
C ALA A 20 2.20 14.73 4.83
N THR A 21 1.12 14.36 4.11
CA THR A 21 -0.07 13.74 4.70
C THR A 21 -0.54 12.55 3.87
N PRO A 22 -1.34 11.64 4.47
CA PRO A 22 -1.97 10.57 3.70
C PRO A 22 -2.82 11.08 2.53
N ASP A 23 -3.55 12.18 2.71
CA ASP A 23 -4.37 12.77 1.65
C ASP A 23 -3.54 13.15 0.42
N GLU A 24 -2.34 13.68 0.63
CA GLU A 24 -1.43 14.01 -0.48
C GLU A 24 -0.97 12.75 -1.22
N VAL A 25 -0.71 11.66 -0.48
CA VAL A 25 -0.37 10.36 -1.08
C VAL A 25 -1.54 9.86 -1.93
N PHE A 26 -2.76 9.93 -1.41
CA PHE A 26 -3.95 9.45 -2.13
C PHE A 26 -4.22 10.27 -3.38
N ALA A 27 -4.11 11.59 -3.31
CA ALA A 27 -4.32 12.46 -4.48
C ALA A 27 -3.30 12.14 -5.58
N ARG A 28 -2.05 11.91 -5.21
CA ARG A 28 -1.00 11.58 -6.16
C ARG A 28 -1.19 10.18 -6.75
N LEU A 29 -1.62 9.21 -5.93
CA LEU A 29 -1.97 7.87 -6.42
C LEU A 29 -3.13 7.92 -7.41
N GLU A 30 -4.15 8.73 -7.16
CA GLU A 30 -5.25 8.90 -8.12
C GLU A 30 -4.72 9.38 -9.47
N GLY A 31 -3.82 10.35 -9.46
CA GLY A 31 -3.20 10.86 -10.68
C GLY A 31 -2.42 9.82 -11.48
N GLU A 32 -1.91 8.78 -10.80
CA GLU A 32 -1.20 7.69 -11.44
C GLU A 32 -2.12 6.53 -11.84
N LEU A 33 -3.12 6.22 -11.02
CA LEU A 33 -3.98 5.05 -11.20
C LEU A 33 -5.14 5.31 -12.18
N ALA A 34 -5.75 6.49 -12.14
CA ALA A 34 -6.91 6.81 -12.96
C ALA A 34 -6.60 6.77 -14.47
N PRO A 35 -5.51 7.42 -14.96
CA PRO A 35 -5.18 7.36 -16.40
C PRO A 35 -4.89 5.96 -16.89
N ARG A 36 -4.44 5.07 -16.01
CA ARG A 36 -4.14 3.67 -16.34
C ARG A 36 -5.36 2.75 -16.26
N GLY A 37 -6.51 3.26 -15.81
CA GLY A 37 -7.74 2.50 -15.76
C GLY A 37 -7.89 1.53 -14.60
N TYR A 38 -7.14 1.72 -13.52
CA TYR A 38 -7.19 0.83 -12.35
C TYR A 38 -8.33 1.15 -11.39
N ILE A 39 -8.78 2.39 -11.33
CA ILE A 39 -9.75 2.85 -10.35
C ILE A 39 -10.97 3.47 -11.01
N ALA A 40 -12.11 3.40 -10.30
CA ALA A 40 -13.37 3.98 -10.73
C ALA A 40 -13.56 5.39 -10.15
N ASP A 41 -14.53 6.12 -10.68
CA ASP A 41 -14.92 7.43 -10.15
C ASP A 41 -15.29 7.32 -8.68
N GLY A 42 -14.89 8.31 -7.88
CA GLY A 42 -15.15 8.34 -6.46
C GLY A 42 -14.10 7.64 -5.60
N TRP A 43 -13.08 7.03 -6.22
CA TRP A 43 -12.03 6.31 -5.48
C TRP A 43 -11.33 7.19 -4.46
N LEU A 44 -10.98 8.43 -4.82
CA LEU A 44 -10.24 9.32 -3.91
C LEU A 44 -11.04 9.61 -2.64
N ASP A 45 -12.31 9.97 -2.78
CA ASP A 45 -13.17 10.20 -1.62
C ASP A 45 -13.36 8.92 -0.81
N ALA A 46 -13.48 7.78 -1.48
CA ALA A 46 -13.65 6.48 -0.83
C ALA A 46 -12.44 6.09 0.00
N VAL A 47 -11.22 6.23 -0.53
CA VAL A 47 -10.00 5.86 0.19
C VAL A 47 -9.78 6.79 1.38
N ARG A 48 -10.06 8.07 1.24
CA ARG A 48 -9.98 9.04 2.34
C ARG A 48 -10.96 8.71 3.45
N THR A 49 -12.22 8.48 3.11
CA THR A 49 -13.27 8.17 4.06
C THR A 49 -12.96 6.88 4.81
N ARG A 50 -12.50 5.86 4.10
CA ARG A 50 -12.16 4.59 4.71
C ARG A 50 -10.95 4.71 5.63
N GLU A 51 -9.92 5.45 5.23
CA GLU A 51 -8.73 5.62 6.07
C GLU A 51 -9.06 6.39 7.34
N ASP A 52 -9.96 7.37 7.28
CA ASP A 52 -10.43 8.09 8.47
C ASP A 52 -11.20 7.18 9.43
N ALA A 53 -12.06 6.32 8.91
CA ALA A 53 -12.89 5.41 9.71
C ALA A 53 -12.11 4.18 10.18
N TYR A 54 -11.24 3.65 9.32
CA TYR A 54 -10.47 2.43 9.57
C TYR A 54 -9.01 2.65 9.17
N PRO A 55 -8.22 3.33 10.03
CA PRO A 55 -6.82 3.61 9.74
C PRO A 55 -6.00 2.34 9.50
N THR A 56 -4.98 2.44 8.65
CA THR A 56 -4.17 1.29 8.24
C THR A 56 -2.69 1.40 8.60
N GLY A 57 -2.31 2.35 9.42
CA GLY A 57 -0.94 2.46 9.92
C GLY A 57 -0.60 1.29 10.85
N LEU A 58 0.51 0.61 10.57
CA LEU A 58 0.97 -0.55 11.32
C LEU A 58 2.43 -0.38 11.72
N ALA A 59 2.67 -0.32 13.05
CA ALA A 59 4.03 -0.37 13.60
C ALA A 59 4.43 -1.83 13.72
N MET A 60 5.04 -2.37 12.67
CA MET A 60 5.48 -3.77 12.64
C MET A 60 6.86 -3.90 13.29
N PRO A 61 7.25 -5.10 13.74
CA PRO A 61 8.56 -5.29 14.39
C PRO A 61 9.74 -4.84 13.54
N ALA A 62 9.67 -5.01 12.23
CA ALA A 62 10.77 -4.71 11.33
C ALA A 62 10.62 -3.36 10.60
N ALA A 63 9.42 -2.78 10.55
CA ALA A 63 9.16 -1.54 9.81
C ALA A 63 7.81 -0.94 10.16
N ASN A 64 7.66 0.35 9.91
CA ASN A 64 6.37 1.03 9.98
C ASN A 64 5.78 1.10 8.57
N ILE A 65 4.55 0.63 8.41
CA ILE A 65 3.89 0.56 7.11
C ILE A 65 2.47 1.12 7.17
N ALA A 66 1.89 1.37 6.00
CA ALA A 66 0.47 1.65 5.87
C ALA A 66 -0.07 0.87 4.68
N ILE A 67 -1.30 0.37 4.80
CA ILE A 67 -1.93 -0.47 3.77
C ILE A 67 -3.32 0.09 3.45
N PRO A 68 -3.41 1.32 2.91
CA PRO A 68 -4.70 1.91 2.56
C PRO A 68 -5.37 1.15 1.41
N HIS A 69 -6.69 1.07 1.45
CA HIS A 69 -7.48 0.44 0.39
C HIS A 69 -8.93 0.93 0.44
N THR A 70 -9.68 0.63 -0.60
CA THR A 70 -11.11 0.92 -0.66
C THR A 70 -11.90 -0.39 -0.71
N ASP A 71 -13.23 -0.26 -0.66
CA ASP A 71 -14.10 -1.37 -0.98
C ASP A 71 -13.94 -1.75 -2.47
N PRO A 72 -14.19 -3.02 -2.85
CA PRO A 72 -13.97 -3.49 -4.22
C PRO A 72 -14.71 -2.70 -5.31
N GLY A 73 -15.85 -2.07 -4.98
CA GLY A 73 -16.64 -1.30 -5.94
C GLY A 73 -15.94 -0.10 -6.56
N PHE A 74 -14.84 0.37 -5.96
CA PHE A 74 -14.07 1.51 -6.48
C PHE A 74 -12.83 1.06 -7.25
N VAL A 75 -12.64 -0.24 -7.42
CA VAL A 75 -11.52 -0.81 -8.18
C VAL A 75 -12.02 -1.29 -9.53
N ALA A 76 -11.53 -0.68 -10.61
CA ALA A 76 -11.91 -1.07 -11.97
C ALA A 76 -11.11 -2.28 -12.44
N LYS A 77 -9.86 -2.37 -12.04
CA LYS A 77 -8.94 -3.44 -12.43
C LYS A 77 -8.00 -3.72 -11.24
N PRO A 78 -7.81 -4.98 -10.85
CA PRO A 78 -6.97 -5.30 -9.68
C PRO A 78 -5.53 -4.80 -9.85
N TYR A 79 -4.98 -4.28 -8.76
CA TYR A 79 -3.60 -3.77 -8.72
C TYR A 79 -3.08 -3.75 -7.29
N ILE A 80 -1.76 -3.66 -7.15
CA ILE A 80 -1.14 -3.30 -5.87
C ILE A 80 -0.07 -2.26 -6.18
N ALA A 81 -0.24 -1.06 -5.64
CA ALA A 81 0.70 0.04 -5.82
C ALA A 81 1.58 0.16 -4.59
N VAL A 82 2.87 0.44 -4.79
CA VAL A 82 3.85 0.57 -3.72
C VAL A 82 4.46 1.97 -3.79
N VAL A 83 4.40 2.70 -2.67
CA VAL A 83 5.01 4.02 -2.55
C VAL A 83 6.05 3.97 -1.44
N LYS A 84 7.30 4.27 -1.79
CA LYS A 84 8.36 4.46 -0.80
C LYS A 84 8.68 5.95 -0.78
N PRO A 85 8.08 6.72 0.16
CA PRO A 85 8.24 8.17 0.17
C PRO A 85 9.66 8.59 0.56
N ALA A 86 10.03 9.82 0.18
CA ALA A 86 11.32 10.40 0.53
C ALA A 86 11.47 10.55 2.04
N VAL A 87 10.37 10.93 2.71
CA VAL A 87 10.26 11.06 4.17
C VAL A 87 9.01 10.28 4.59
N SER A 88 9.06 9.61 5.73
CA SER A 88 7.91 8.85 6.21
C SER A 88 6.65 9.72 6.29
N VAL A 89 5.50 9.11 5.99
CA VAL A 89 4.20 9.78 6.04
C VAL A 89 3.42 9.20 7.23
N THR A 90 2.93 10.07 8.10
CA THR A 90 2.26 9.64 9.31
C THR A 90 0.81 9.25 9.03
N PHE A 91 0.48 7.99 9.32
CA PHE A 91 -0.88 7.46 9.27
C PHE A 91 -1.37 7.20 10.69
N ASN A 92 -2.67 7.26 10.90
CA ASN A 92 -3.23 6.84 12.18
C ASN A 92 -3.08 5.33 12.33
N ALA A 93 -2.93 4.87 13.57
CA ALA A 93 -2.73 3.46 13.86
C ALA A 93 -3.99 2.64 13.61
N MET A 94 -3.82 1.46 13.03
CA MET A 94 -4.91 0.51 12.80
C MET A 94 -5.63 0.19 14.11
N ALA A 95 -6.95 0.17 14.06
CA ALA A 95 -7.83 -0.11 15.20
C ALA A 95 -7.64 0.87 16.38
N GLY A 96 -7.03 2.03 16.15
CA GLY A 96 -6.76 2.99 17.21
C GLY A 96 -5.76 2.52 18.25
N MET A 97 -4.98 1.50 17.94
CA MET A 97 -4.03 0.89 18.87
C MET A 97 -2.66 1.57 18.81
N GLY A 98 -2.48 2.54 19.67
CA GLY A 98 -1.18 3.21 19.82
C GLY A 98 -1.10 4.56 19.14
N ALA A 99 0.12 5.08 19.06
CA ALA A 99 0.42 6.39 18.48
C ALA A 99 0.35 6.35 16.95
N PRO A 100 0.18 7.51 16.30
CA PRO A 100 0.29 7.58 14.84
C PRO A 100 1.59 6.95 14.33
N VAL A 101 1.51 6.34 13.16
CA VAL A 101 2.59 5.53 12.59
C VAL A 101 3.28 6.30 11.45
N PRO A 102 4.60 6.62 11.58
CA PRO A 102 5.35 7.21 10.48
C PRO A 102 5.70 6.14 9.45
N ALA A 103 4.84 5.96 8.46
CA ALA A 103 5.00 4.88 7.47
C ALA A 103 6.21 5.11 6.58
N GLN A 104 7.09 4.12 6.52
CA GLN A 104 8.28 4.09 5.67
C GLN A 104 7.94 3.60 4.26
N ILE A 105 6.86 2.85 4.14
CA ILE A 105 6.35 2.34 2.87
C ILE A 105 4.82 2.32 2.94
N VAL A 106 4.18 2.68 1.85
CA VAL A 106 2.72 2.69 1.71
C VAL A 106 2.36 1.73 0.59
N ILE A 107 1.52 0.75 0.89
CA ILE A 107 1.10 -0.25 -0.09
C ILE A 107 -0.40 -0.13 -0.26
N ASN A 108 -0.81 0.38 -1.42
CA ASN A 108 -2.22 0.58 -1.74
C ASN A 108 -2.79 -0.64 -2.45
N LEU A 109 -3.74 -1.29 -1.81
CA LEU A 109 -4.37 -2.49 -2.36
C LEU A 109 -5.60 -2.14 -3.19
N GLY A 110 -5.62 -2.61 -4.43
CA GLY A 110 -6.77 -2.53 -5.32
C GLY A 110 -7.28 -3.93 -5.62
N ILE A 111 -8.00 -4.53 -4.70
CA ILE A 111 -8.53 -5.88 -4.83
C ILE A 111 -10.00 -5.78 -5.26
N ALA A 112 -10.33 -6.37 -6.39
CA ALA A 112 -11.69 -6.32 -6.96
C ALA A 112 -12.62 -7.39 -6.39
N GLU A 113 -12.09 -8.45 -5.81
CA GLU A 113 -12.89 -9.54 -5.24
C GLU A 113 -13.20 -9.27 -3.77
N PRO A 114 -14.45 -9.43 -3.33
CA PRO A 114 -14.80 -9.33 -1.91
C PRO A 114 -13.96 -10.31 -1.07
N GLY A 115 -13.31 -9.79 -0.02
CA GLY A 115 -12.47 -10.61 0.86
C GLY A 115 -11.07 -10.90 0.36
N GLY A 116 -10.75 -10.61 -0.91
CA GLY A 116 -9.41 -10.85 -1.46
C GLY A 116 -8.32 -10.02 -0.79
N GLN A 117 -8.67 -8.83 -0.29
CA GLN A 117 -7.73 -7.98 0.42
C GLN A 117 -7.20 -8.63 1.72
N VAL A 118 -7.96 -9.55 2.33
CA VAL A 118 -7.53 -10.21 3.57
C VAL A 118 -6.28 -11.07 3.33
N GLU A 119 -6.27 -11.85 2.24
CA GLU A 119 -5.12 -12.67 1.88
C GLU A 119 -3.88 -11.80 1.58
N ALA A 120 -4.08 -10.73 0.81
CA ALA A 120 -3.00 -9.80 0.48
C ALA A 120 -2.44 -9.11 1.72
N LEU A 121 -3.32 -8.64 2.61
CA LEU A 121 -2.92 -8.02 3.88
C LEU A 121 -2.09 -8.98 4.71
N GLN A 122 -2.54 -10.24 4.84
CA GLN A 122 -1.83 -11.24 5.64
C GLN A 122 -0.43 -11.51 5.08
N ALA A 123 -0.32 -11.65 3.76
CA ALA A 123 0.98 -11.91 3.12
C ALA A 123 1.94 -10.73 3.30
N LEU A 124 1.44 -9.49 3.17
CA LEU A 124 2.26 -8.30 3.40
C LEU A 124 2.69 -8.17 4.85
N MET A 125 1.79 -8.44 5.79
CA MET A 125 2.13 -8.41 7.22
C MET A 125 3.23 -9.42 7.53
N ASN A 126 3.19 -10.60 6.93
CA ASN A 126 4.22 -11.63 7.13
C ASN A 126 5.60 -11.14 6.69
N ILE A 127 5.69 -10.37 5.61
CA ILE A 127 6.96 -9.78 5.16
C ILE A 127 7.53 -8.86 6.24
N PHE A 128 6.71 -7.99 6.80
CA PHE A 128 7.17 -6.99 7.76
C PHE A 128 7.24 -7.50 9.21
N MET A 129 6.82 -8.73 9.45
CA MET A 129 7.11 -9.45 10.69
C MET A 129 8.53 -10.05 10.69
N ASP A 130 9.11 -10.25 9.50
CA ASP A 130 10.43 -10.86 9.31
C ASP A 130 11.45 -9.76 9.02
N ALA A 131 12.46 -9.63 9.89
CA ALA A 131 13.47 -8.57 9.77
C ALA A 131 14.25 -8.65 8.45
N ASP A 132 14.59 -9.85 7.99
CA ASP A 132 15.36 -10.03 6.76
C ASP A 132 14.53 -9.71 5.52
N ALA A 133 13.27 -10.17 5.51
CA ALA A 133 12.35 -9.88 4.40
C ALA A 133 12.06 -8.37 4.30
N ALA A 134 11.78 -7.73 5.43
CA ALA A 134 11.53 -6.30 5.46
C ALA A 134 12.76 -5.49 5.01
N ALA A 135 13.95 -5.88 5.45
CA ALA A 135 15.19 -5.21 5.03
C ALA A 135 15.43 -5.34 3.53
N ASP A 136 15.13 -6.50 2.96
CA ASP A 136 15.26 -6.72 1.50
C ASP A 136 14.31 -5.79 0.73
N VAL A 137 13.06 -5.72 1.14
CA VAL A 137 12.05 -4.86 0.50
C VAL A 137 12.40 -3.38 0.65
N LEU A 138 12.69 -2.93 1.87
CA LEU A 138 12.98 -1.52 2.15
C LEU A 138 14.32 -1.06 1.56
N GLY A 139 15.22 -1.98 1.27
CA GLY A 139 16.52 -1.67 0.68
C GLY A 139 16.49 -1.48 -0.84
N GLN A 140 15.38 -1.76 -1.50
CA GLN A 140 15.29 -1.63 -2.95
C GLN A 140 15.24 -0.17 -3.39
N THR A 141 15.86 0.12 -4.54
CA THR A 141 15.95 1.47 -5.08
C THR A 141 15.43 1.58 -6.51
N THR A 142 14.96 0.48 -7.09
CA THR A 142 14.38 0.47 -8.43
C THR A 142 13.00 -0.20 -8.41
N PRO A 143 12.10 0.21 -9.33
CA PRO A 143 10.77 -0.43 -9.40
C PRO A 143 10.83 -1.93 -9.61
N GLN A 144 11.67 -2.42 -10.51
CA GLN A 144 11.79 -3.86 -10.76
C GLN A 144 12.37 -4.58 -9.54
N GLY A 145 13.38 -4.00 -8.90
CA GLY A 145 13.96 -4.56 -7.67
C GLY A 145 12.94 -4.68 -6.55
N MET A 146 12.09 -3.66 -6.41
CA MET A 146 11.02 -3.66 -5.40
C MET A 146 10.02 -4.79 -5.67
N VAL A 147 9.56 -4.94 -6.91
CA VAL A 147 8.63 -6.00 -7.29
C VAL A 147 9.26 -7.38 -7.04
N ASP A 148 10.50 -7.57 -7.43
CA ASP A 148 11.21 -8.84 -7.24
C ASP A 148 11.37 -9.18 -5.76
N ALA A 149 11.71 -8.19 -4.94
CA ALA A 149 11.87 -8.38 -3.49
C ALA A 149 10.55 -8.78 -2.84
N ILE A 150 9.46 -8.08 -3.17
CA ILE A 150 8.15 -8.40 -2.60
C ILE A 150 7.73 -9.81 -3.03
N ARG A 151 7.89 -10.16 -4.31
CA ARG A 151 7.52 -11.50 -4.81
C ARG A 151 8.30 -12.62 -4.14
N ARG A 152 9.58 -12.38 -3.82
CA ARG A 152 10.41 -13.40 -3.13
C ARG A 152 9.84 -13.77 -1.78
N HIS A 153 9.20 -12.83 -1.09
CA HIS A 153 8.73 -13.00 0.29
C HIS A 153 7.22 -13.10 0.41
N PHE A 154 6.51 -12.92 -0.70
CA PHE A 154 5.04 -12.92 -0.73
C PHE A 154 4.46 -14.35 -0.81
#